data_150a09aec8a369cb99a7228682924b42
#
_entry.id   150a09aec8a369cb99a7228682924b42
#
_cell.length_a   1.000
_cell.length_b   1.000
_cell.length_c   1.000
_cell.angle_alpha   90.00
_cell.angle_beta   90.00
_cell.angle_gamma   90.00
#
_symmetry.space_group_name_H-M   'P 1'
#
loop_
_entity.id
_entity.type
_entity.pdbx_description
1 polymer ?
#
loop_
_entity_poly.entity_id
_entity_poly.type
_entity_poly.pdbx_seq_one_letter_code
_entity_poly.pdbx_strand_id
1 'polypeptide(L)'
;MTARMVTYRVKDGRTQENTTYVREVMADLEARKTEGVTYSVFLLDDGVSFVHVVDEDGDDGKVQVSEAFQRFTATLVEDRCADTPQLHQMTLVGSYAG
;
A
#
# COMPACT_ATOMS: atom_id res chain seq x y z
N MET A 1 -6.04 13.02 -10.86
CA MET A 1 -5.81 12.50 -9.51
C MET A 1 -6.57 11.20 -9.32
N THR A 2 -5.88 10.13 -8.97
CA THR A 2 -6.48 8.81 -8.81
C THR A 2 -6.22 8.32 -7.38
N ALA A 3 -7.30 8.07 -6.66
CA ALA A 3 -7.22 7.59 -5.28
C ALA A 3 -7.75 6.16 -5.21
N ARG A 4 -7.00 5.27 -4.55
CA ARG A 4 -7.35 3.86 -4.42
C ARG A 4 -7.11 3.40 -2.98
N MET A 5 -7.89 2.44 -2.55
CA MET A 5 -7.69 1.78 -1.26
C MET A 5 -7.64 0.27 -1.50
N VAL A 6 -6.66 -0.38 -0.90
CA VAL A 6 -6.56 -1.84 -0.94
C VAL A 6 -6.57 -2.35 0.48
N THR A 7 -7.42 -3.34 0.76
CA THR A 7 -7.52 -3.94 2.09
C THR A 7 -7.29 -5.44 1.99
N TYR A 8 -6.61 -6.00 2.98
CA TYR A 8 -6.40 -7.45 3.07
C TYR A 8 -6.02 -7.82 4.49
N ARG A 9 -6.14 -9.10 4.80
CA ARG A 9 -5.62 -9.66 6.05
C ARG A 9 -4.47 -10.58 5.73
N VAL A 10 -3.45 -10.58 6.60
CA VAL A 10 -2.35 -11.51 6.47
C VAL A 10 -2.60 -12.73 7.36
N LYS A 11 -1.94 -13.82 7.03
CA LYS A 11 -1.98 -15.05 7.84
C LYS A 11 -1.35 -14.79 9.20
N ASP A 12 -1.74 -15.58 10.18
CA ASP A 12 -1.18 -15.49 11.53
C ASP A 12 0.35 -15.60 11.45
N GLY A 13 1.03 -14.73 12.15
CA GLY A 13 2.49 -14.71 12.20
C GLY A 13 3.17 -14.00 11.04
N ARG A 14 2.42 -13.46 10.07
CA ARG A 14 3.00 -12.79 8.91
C ARG A 14 2.97 -11.26 8.98
N THR A 15 2.41 -10.69 10.05
CA THR A 15 2.26 -9.25 10.17
C THR A 15 3.60 -8.52 10.10
N GLN A 16 4.60 -9.00 10.84
CA GLN A 16 5.91 -8.35 10.87
C GLN A 16 6.61 -8.42 9.52
N GLU A 17 6.53 -9.56 8.87
CA GLU A 17 7.11 -9.75 7.54
C GLU A 17 6.47 -8.78 6.54
N ASN A 18 5.14 -8.67 6.56
CA ASN A 18 4.44 -7.76 5.66
C ASN A 18 4.80 -6.31 5.95
N THR A 19 4.92 -5.95 7.22
CA THR A 19 5.33 -4.60 7.63
C THR A 19 6.71 -4.25 7.09
N THR A 20 7.63 -5.22 7.11
CA THR A 20 8.98 -5.02 6.57
C THR A 20 8.95 -4.73 5.07
N TYR A 21 8.16 -5.48 4.31
CA TYR A 21 7.99 -5.23 2.88
C TYR A 21 7.42 -3.82 2.62
N VAL A 22 6.41 -3.42 3.40
CA VAL A 22 5.83 -2.09 3.26
C VAL A 22 6.86 -1.00 3.52
N ARG A 23 7.66 -1.15 4.58
CA ARG A 23 8.71 -0.16 4.91
C ARG A 23 9.75 -0.05 3.81
N GLU A 24 10.08 -1.15 3.15
CA GLU A 24 11.00 -1.13 2.01
C GLU A 24 10.42 -0.34 0.84
N VAL A 25 9.11 -0.47 0.60
CA VAL A 25 8.43 0.32 -0.44
C VAL A 25 8.54 1.82 -0.11
N MET A 26 8.27 2.20 1.13
CA MET A 26 8.32 3.61 1.53
C MET A 26 9.74 4.16 1.39
N ALA A 27 10.75 3.38 1.78
CA ALA A 27 12.15 3.77 1.66
C ALA A 27 12.56 3.96 0.19
N ASP A 28 12.08 3.09 -0.70
CA ASP A 28 12.40 3.19 -2.12
C ASP A 28 11.76 4.42 -2.75
N LEU A 29 10.49 4.71 -2.41
CA LEU A 29 9.83 5.91 -2.91
C LEU A 29 10.54 7.17 -2.44
N GLU A 30 10.98 7.18 -1.20
CA GLU A 30 11.75 8.30 -0.65
C GLU A 30 13.09 8.46 -1.36
N ALA A 31 13.80 7.37 -1.58
CA ALA A 31 15.11 7.39 -2.26
C ALA A 31 15.00 7.89 -3.69
N ARG A 32 13.90 7.55 -4.37
CA ARG A 32 13.63 7.99 -5.74
C ARG A 32 13.07 9.41 -5.79
N LYS A 33 12.72 9.99 -4.65
CA LYS A 33 12.07 11.30 -4.57
C LYS A 33 10.84 11.36 -5.46
N THR A 34 10.00 10.34 -5.37
CA THR A 34 8.80 10.21 -6.18
C THR A 34 7.82 11.33 -5.87
N GLU A 35 7.47 12.11 -6.88
CA GLU A 35 6.57 13.26 -6.72
C GLU A 35 5.16 12.91 -7.18
N GLY A 36 4.17 13.63 -6.63
CA GLY A 36 2.78 13.46 -7.03
C GLY A 36 2.13 12.19 -6.50
N VAL A 37 2.70 11.59 -5.45
CA VAL A 37 2.18 10.39 -4.83
C VAL A 37 2.02 10.62 -3.33
N THR A 38 0.85 10.29 -2.81
CA THR A 38 0.64 10.17 -1.37
C THR A 38 0.28 8.71 -1.11
N TYR A 39 1.06 8.02 -0.32
CA TYR A 39 0.86 6.59 -0.09
C TYR A 39 1.01 6.34 1.41
N SER A 40 -0.04 5.78 2.01
CA SER A 40 -0.06 5.47 3.44
C SER A 40 -0.56 4.05 3.64
N VAL A 41 0.02 3.36 4.59
CA VAL A 41 -0.39 2.00 4.94
C VAL A 41 -0.68 1.96 6.43
N PHE A 42 -1.82 1.42 6.78
CA PHE A 42 -2.28 1.31 8.16
C PHE A 42 -2.43 -0.16 8.53
N LEU A 43 -2.07 -0.48 9.76
CA LEU A 43 -2.37 -1.77 10.37
C LEU A 43 -3.50 -1.55 11.36
N LEU A 44 -4.58 -2.31 11.22
CA LEU A 44 -5.72 -2.19 12.12
C LEU A 44 -5.43 -2.86 13.46
N ASP A 45 -6.27 -2.58 14.46
CA ASP A 45 -6.06 -3.08 15.83
C ASP A 45 -6.23 -4.59 15.97
N ASP A 46 -6.75 -5.29 14.96
CA ASP A 46 -6.76 -6.74 14.98
C ASP A 46 -5.36 -7.34 14.78
N GLY A 47 -4.39 -6.51 14.41
CA GLY A 47 -3.00 -6.93 14.25
C GLY A 47 -2.69 -7.68 12.97
N VAL A 48 -3.67 -7.87 12.08
CA VAL A 48 -3.49 -8.64 10.85
C VAL A 48 -4.09 -7.99 9.61
N SER A 49 -4.93 -6.97 9.77
CA SER A 49 -5.56 -6.28 8.64
C SER A 49 -4.77 -5.05 8.24
N PHE A 50 -4.45 -4.95 6.96
CA PHE A 50 -3.73 -3.81 6.40
C PHE A 50 -4.63 -3.02 5.48
N VAL A 51 -4.49 -1.70 5.51
CA VAL A 51 -5.19 -0.78 4.61
C VAL A 51 -4.15 0.07 3.91
N HIS A 52 -4.13 0.00 2.60
CA HIS A 52 -3.26 0.83 1.76
C HIS A 52 -4.10 1.91 1.11
N VAL A 53 -3.68 3.16 1.24
CA VAL A 53 -4.33 4.29 0.59
C VAL A 53 -3.29 4.97 -0.28
N VAL A 54 -3.55 5.05 -1.56
CA VAL A 54 -2.64 5.68 -2.51
C VAL A 54 -3.39 6.69 -3.36
N ASP A 55 -2.78 7.85 -3.53
CA ASP A 55 -3.28 8.94 -4.37
C ASP A 55 -2.13 9.35 -5.28
N GLU A 56 -2.35 9.25 -6.58
CA GLU A 56 -1.33 9.58 -7.57
C GLU A 56 -1.84 10.67 -8.50
N ASP A 57 -1.02 11.71 -8.71
CA ASP A 57 -1.31 12.77 -9.66
C ASP A 57 -0.98 12.30 -11.07
N GLY A 58 -1.89 12.56 -12.01
CA GLY A 58 -1.64 12.27 -13.42
C GLY A 58 -1.63 10.79 -13.73
N ASP A 59 -0.56 10.33 -14.37
CA ASP A 59 -0.47 8.94 -14.81
C ASP A 59 -0.34 7.97 -13.65
N ASP A 60 -1.06 6.87 -13.75
CA ASP A 60 -0.89 5.74 -12.87
C ASP A 60 0.49 5.12 -13.09
N GLY A 61 0.99 4.42 -12.10
CA GLY A 61 2.20 3.63 -12.28
C GLY A 61 3.43 4.16 -11.58
N LYS A 62 3.34 5.30 -10.90
CA LYS A 62 4.49 5.85 -10.16
C LYS A 62 4.95 4.90 -9.05
N VAL A 63 4.01 4.25 -8.39
CA VAL A 63 4.32 3.27 -7.34
C VAL A 63 4.74 1.94 -7.98
N GLN A 64 4.11 1.55 -9.08
CA GLN A 64 4.36 0.29 -9.76
C GLN A 64 5.77 0.17 -10.34
N VAL A 65 6.45 1.27 -10.61
CA VAL A 65 7.83 1.22 -11.10
C VAL A 65 8.84 0.99 -9.97
N SER A 66 8.42 1.06 -8.72
CA SER A 66 9.30 0.77 -7.59
C SER A 66 9.61 -0.73 -7.54
N GLU A 67 10.88 -1.07 -7.53
CA GLU A 67 11.28 -2.48 -7.41
C GLU A 67 10.85 -3.07 -6.08
N ALA A 68 10.90 -2.27 -5.00
CA ALA A 68 10.46 -2.70 -3.69
C ALA A 68 8.96 -3.01 -3.70
N PHE A 69 8.16 -2.19 -4.40
CA PHE A 69 6.73 -2.45 -4.56
C PHE A 69 6.49 -3.73 -5.35
N GLN A 70 7.26 -3.96 -6.40
CA GLN A 70 7.17 -5.18 -7.21
C GLN A 70 7.49 -6.42 -6.37
N ARG A 71 8.52 -6.35 -5.51
CA ARG A 71 8.84 -7.45 -4.58
C ARG A 71 7.72 -7.67 -3.57
N PHE A 72 7.15 -6.58 -3.05
CA PHE A 72 6.04 -6.65 -2.11
C PHE A 72 4.85 -7.39 -2.71
N THR A 73 4.45 -7.02 -3.92
CA THR A 73 3.27 -7.61 -4.57
C THR A 73 3.52 -9.02 -5.09
N ALA A 74 4.75 -9.34 -5.48
CA ALA A 74 5.07 -10.63 -6.10
C ALA A 74 4.74 -11.82 -5.22
N THR A 75 4.86 -11.67 -3.90
CA THR A 75 4.64 -12.76 -2.95
C THR A 75 3.48 -12.51 -1.99
N LEU A 76 2.80 -11.37 -2.11
CA LEU A 76 1.79 -10.96 -1.15
C LEU A 76 0.64 -11.96 -1.04
N VAL A 77 0.03 -12.30 -2.18
CA VAL A 77 -1.19 -13.11 -2.19
C VAL A 77 -0.90 -14.54 -1.76
N GLU A 78 0.16 -15.14 -2.30
CA GLU A 78 0.46 -16.55 -2.04
C GLU A 78 1.06 -16.78 -0.66
N ASP A 79 1.97 -15.91 -0.25
CA ASP A 79 2.75 -16.16 0.97
C ASP A 79 2.12 -15.53 2.21
N ARG A 80 1.55 -14.33 2.08
CA ARG A 80 1.17 -13.57 3.26
C ARG A 80 -0.32 -13.35 3.46
N CYS A 81 -1.11 -13.26 2.38
CA CYS A 81 -2.54 -12.97 2.51
C CYS A 81 -3.34 -14.17 2.98
N ALA A 82 -4.24 -13.93 3.93
CA ALA A 82 -5.23 -14.91 4.37
C ALA A 82 -6.43 -14.95 3.42
N ASP A 83 -6.73 -13.81 2.82
CA ASP A 83 -7.83 -13.66 1.86
C ASP A 83 -7.39 -12.81 0.67
N THR A 84 -8.22 -12.80 -0.38
CA THR A 84 -7.95 -12.00 -1.59
C THR A 84 -8.01 -10.51 -1.26
N PRO A 85 -6.99 -9.73 -1.63
CA PRO A 85 -7.05 -8.28 -1.45
C PRO A 85 -8.24 -7.65 -2.17
N GLN A 86 -8.84 -6.64 -1.55
CA GLN A 86 -9.98 -5.90 -2.10
C GLN A 86 -9.52 -4.53 -2.54
N LEU A 87 -9.75 -4.20 -3.82
CA LEU A 87 -9.43 -2.89 -4.37
C LEU A 87 -10.68 -2.03 -4.44
N HIS A 88 -10.57 -0.80 -3.95
CA HIS A 88 -11.66 0.18 -4.01
C HIS A 88 -11.14 1.44 -4.68
N GLN A 89 -11.83 1.87 -5.73
CA GLN A 89 -11.59 3.19 -6.31
C GLN A 89 -12.29 4.21 -5.43
N MET A 90 -11.64 5.36 -5.18
CA MET A 90 -12.17 6.36 -4.27
C MET A 90 -12.27 7.71 -4.96
N THR A 91 -13.28 8.48 -4.58
CA THR A 91 -13.45 9.86 -4.99
C THR A 91 -13.31 10.74 -3.76
N LEU A 92 -12.41 11.71 -3.81
CA LEU A 92 -12.24 12.65 -2.70
C LEU A 92 -13.49 13.52 -2.60
N VAL A 93 -14.16 13.45 -1.46
CA VAL A 93 -15.36 14.26 -1.19
C VAL A 93 -14.99 15.53 -0.44
N GLY A 94 -13.97 15.46 0.39
CA GLY A 94 -13.52 16.61 1.14
C GLY A 94 -12.25 16.28 1.90
N SER A 95 -11.48 17.31 2.25
CA SER A 95 -10.30 17.15 3.10
C SER A 95 -10.05 18.44 3.87
N TYR A 96 -9.43 18.31 4.99
CA TYR A 96 -9.01 19.42 5.82
C TYR A 96 -7.65 19.09 6.42
N ALA A 97 -6.77 20.07 6.43
CA ALA A 97 -5.46 19.93 7.08
C ALA A 97 -5.25 21.16 7.95
N GLY A 98 -5.08 20.94 9.23
CA GLY A 98 -4.86 22.00 10.20
C GLY A 98 -3.41 22.40 10.39
#